data_8a0caf1a65f575e9f79e0262a1d4bcf8
#
_entry.id   8a0caf1a65f575e9f79e0262a1d4bcf8
#
_cell.length_a   1.000
_cell.length_b   1.000
_cell.length_c   1.000
_cell.angle_alpha   90.00
_cell.angle_beta   90.00
_cell.angle_gamma   90.00
#
_symmetry.space_group_name_H-M   'P 1'
#
loop_
_entity.id
_entity.type
_entity.pdbx_description
1 polymer ?
#
loop_
_entity_poly.entity_id
_entity_poly.type
_entity_poly.pdbx_seq_one_letter_code
_entity_poly.pdbx_strand_id
1 'polypeptide(L)'
;MRILLTGANGYIGQRLLPLLVEAGHDVTCLVRDPRRFALPPPLHERVQVVQADLRQPDTLRQLPHDFDAAYYLVHSMSTNGRDFFRTEQQSASNFVQYLNGTRIRQVIYLSGIVNDPKLSTHLRSRLGVERELKKAAHAQTTVLRASIIIGSGSASFEIIRDLVEKLPVMVGPRWLNSRCQPIGVRDVMHYLTAVLDNPACLGKTFDIGGPDVLTYKQMLQGFARLRGFRRPILTVPVLTPRLSSWWLFLVTRTSFSLAQSLVDSLKNDTVADLRRSIRKAVPHQCMSYTEALELAFQRIEQNEVISSWKDAASSGVADKNYMDYVQIPQHGMFFDRQVMHFARPPEEVLDNIWRIGGKRGWYKVDWLWRVRGLLDKLVGGVGLRRGRRSASSLRPGDPLDFWRVLVADRASRRLLLYAEMKLPGEAWLQFRILDNADGTHVLEQLAAFRPRGLAGRLYWYSLVPFHFVIFKGMIENIVQYGSTPRSPSSAVPSAT
;
A
#
# COMPACT_ATOMS: atom_id res chain seq x y z
N MET A 1 -23.06 -3.08 -13.92
CA MET A 1 -23.17 -4.20 -12.95
C MET A 1 -22.92 -3.69 -11.55
N ARG A 2 -23.55 -4.32 -10.56
CA ARG A 2 -23.23 -4.06 -9.15
C ARG A 2 -22.18 -5.06 -8.68
N ILE A 3 -21.02 -4.57 -8.24
CA ILE A 3 -19.85 -5.39 -7.93
C ILE A 3 -19.48 -5.25 -6.45
N LEU A 4 -19.26 -6.38 -5.77
CA LEU A 4 -18.70 -6.42 -4.44
C LEU A 4 -17.18 -6.58 -4.52
N LEU A 5 -16.41 -5.58 -4.05
CA LEU A 5 -14.94 -5.61 -4.05
C LEU A 5 -14.43 -5.81 -2.62
N THR A 6 -13.98 -7.03 -2.30
CA THR A 6 -13.26 -7.29 -1.05
C THR A 6 -11.77 -7.03 -1.23
N GLY A 7 -11.09 -6.56 -0.19
CA GLY A 7 -9.67 -6.19 -0.27
C GLY A 7 -9.41 -4.89 -1.06
N ALA A 8 -10.41 -4.00 -1.14
CA ALA A 8 -10.35 -2.73 -1.85
C ALA A 8 -9.18 -1.82 -1.40
N ASN A 9 -8.77 -1.88 -0.14
CA ASN A 9 -7.64 -1.14 0.42
C ASN A 9 -6.27 -1.81 0.18
N GLY A 10 -6.22 -2.95 -0.50
CA GLY A 10 -4.99 -3.65 -0.88
C GLY A 10 -4.36 -3.10 -2.16
N TYR A 11 -3.12 -3.51 -2.45
CA TYR A 11 -2.35 -3.08 -3.63
C TYR A 11 -3.10 -3.28 -4.96
N ILE A 12 -3.73 -4.43 -5.13
CA ILE A 12 -4.51 -4.77 -6.33
C ILE A 12 -5.88 -4.09 -6.32
N GLY A 13 -6.59 -4.13 -5.17
CA GLY A 13 -7.94 -3.56 -5.05
C GLY A 13 -7.99 -2.07 -5.35
N GLN A 14 -7.01 -1.29 -4.84
CA GLN A 14 -6.91 0.15 -5.10
C GLN A 14 -6.68 0.49 -6.57
N ARG A 15 -6.00 -0.39 -7.33
CA ARG A 15 -5.78 -0.20 -8.77
C ARG A 15 -6.94 -0.67 -9.62
N LEU A 16 -7.64 -1.70 -9.15
CA LEU A 16 -8.79 -2.25 -9.86
C LEU A 16 -10.04 -1.37 -9.72
N LEU A 17 -10.25 -0.78 -8.54
CA LEU A 17 -11.44 0.03 -8.25
C LEU A 17 -11.73 1.13 -9.29
N PRO A 18 -10.78 2.02 -9.64
CA PRO A 18 -11.03 3.04 -10.66
C PRO A 18 -11.39 2.45 -12.02
N LEU A 19 -10.75 1.36 -12.43
CA LEU A 19 -11.02 0.72 -13.72
C LEU A 19 -12.44 0.14 -13.81
N LEU A 20 -12.94 -0.43 -12.71
CA LEU A 20 -14.31 -0.90 -12.63
C LEU A 20 -15.33 0.24 -12.73
N VAL A 21 -15.03 1.37 -12.07
CA VAL A 21 -15.89 2.56 -12.13
C VAL A 21 -15.85 3.20 -13.52
N GLU A 22 -14.68 3.31 -14.14
CA GLU A 22 -14.52 3.79 -15.53
C GLU A 22 -15.26 2.91 -16.55
N ALA A 23 -15.29 1.59 -16.31
CA ALA A 23 -16.07 0.65 -17.10
C ALA A 23 -17.60 0.75 -16.87
N GLY A 24 -18.04 1.68 -16.02
CA GLY A 24 -19.46 1.96 -15.79
C GLY A 24 -20.12 1.06 -14.74
N HIS A 25 -19.35 0.40 -13.86
CA HIS A 25 -19.89 -0.45 -12.80
C HIS A 25 -20.11 0.33 -11.50
N ASP A 26 -21.14 -0.07 -10.74
CA ASP A 26 -21.35 0.39 -9.38
C ASP A 26 -20.62 -0.55 -8.41
N VAL A 27 -19.69 0.00 -7.61
CA VAL A 27 -18.80 -0.82 -6.80
C VAL A 27 -19.07 -0.61 -5.32
N THR A 28 -19.31 -1.70 -4.59
CA THR A 28 -19.34 -1.68 -3.12
C THR A 28 -18.01 -2.24 -2.59
N CYS A 29 -17.25 -1.40 -1.92
CA CYS A 29 -15.99 -1.76 -1.29
C CYS A 29 -16.22 -2.28 0.13
N LEU A 30 -15.92 -3.55 0.37
CA LEU A 30 -15.93 -4.13 1.70
C LEU A 30 -14.61 -3.87 2.39
N VAL A 31 -14.62 -3.12 3.49
CA VAL A 31 -13.45 -2.76 4.28
C VAL A 31 -13.67 -3.00 5.78
N ARG A 32 -12.62 -3.36 6.50
CA ARG A 32 -12.70 -3.59 7.96
C ARG A 32 -12.82 -2.28 8.77
N ASP A 33 -12.20 -1.23 8.29
CA ASP A 33 -12.22 0.09 8.91
C ASP A 33 -12.31 1.16 7.82
N PRO A 34 -13.49 1.75 7.58
CA PRO A 34 -13.68 2.80 6.58
C PRO A 34 -12.78 4.01 6.77
N ARG A 35 -12.41 4.33 8.01
CA ARG A 35 -11.51 5.48 8.32
C ARG A 35 -10.10 5.30 7.73
N ARG A 36 -9.71 4.06 7.39
CA ARG A 36 -8.44 3.71 6.75
C ARG A 36 -8.53 3.57 5.24
N PHE A 37 -9.71 3.81 4.68
CA PHE A 37 -9.94 3.72 3.24
C PHE A 37 -10.31 5.10 2.71
N ALA A 38 -9.36 5.75 2.05
CA ALA A 38 -9.60 7.02 1.39
C ALA A 38 -10.19 6.76 0.00
N LEU A 39 -11.46 7.10 -0.18
CA LEU A 39 -12.10 7.08 -1.48
C LEU A 39 -11.90 8.45 -2.14
N PRO A 40 -11.38 8.50 -3.36
CA PRO A 40 -11.21 9.76 -4.08
C PRO A 40 -12.54 10.38 -4.50
N PRO A 41 -12.68 11.72 -4.48
CA PRO A 41 -13.92 12.41 -4.79
C PRO A 41 -14.58 11.98 -6.12
N PRO A 42 -13.85 11.81 -7.23
CA PRO A 42 -14.47 11.41 -8.51
C PRO A 42 -15.15 10.05 -8.49
N LEU A 43 -14.86 9.21 -7.48
CA LEU A 43 -15.43 7.86 -7.37
C LEU A 43 -16.65 7.80 -6.44
N HIS A 44 -16.97 8.88 -5.71
CA HIS A 44 -18.01 8.89 -4.68
C HIS A 44 -19.42 8.55 -5.20
N GLU A 45 -19.72 8.91 -6.44
CA GLU A 45 -21.07 8.69 -7.02
C GLU A 45 -21.37 7.21 -7.30
N ARG A 46 -20.33 6.41 -7.62
CA ARG A 46 -20.48 4.99 -8.03
C ARG A 46 -19.81 4.01 -7.08
N VAL A 47 -19.28 4.49 -5.96
CA VAL A 47 -18.59 3.65 -4.98
C VAL A 47 -19.23 3.81 -3.62
N GLN A 48 -19.73 2.71 -3.08
CA GLN A 48 -20.17 2.61 -1.70
C GLN A 48 -19.09 1.95 -0.85
N VAL A 49 -18.92 2.38 0.37
CA VAL A 49 -17.98 1.78 1.32
C VAL A 49 -18.77 1.19 2.48
N VAL A 50 -18.65 -0.13 2.67
CA VAL A 50 -19.35 -0.85 3.72
C VAL A 50 -18.32 -1.47 4.67
N GLN A 51 -18.58 -1.30 5.96
CA GLN A 51 -17.77 -1.91 7.02
C GLN A 51 -18.20 -3.34 7.26
N ALA A 52 -17.31 -4.31 7.00
CA ALA A 52 -17.49 -5.70 7.39
C ALA A 52 -16.14 -6.41 7.53
N ASP A 53 -16.10 -7.47 8.33
CA ASP A 53 -14.92 -8.34 8.52
C ASP A 53 -15.27 -9.77 8.12
N LEU A 54 -14.59 -10.31 7.10
CA LEU A 54 -14.80 -11.68 6.63
C LEU A 54 -14.58 -12.76 7.72
N ARG A 55 -13.89 -12.41 8.81
CA ARG A 55 -13.73 -13.29 9.97
C ARG A 55 -14.97 -13.34 10.88
N GLN A 56 -15.88 -12.38 10.73
CA GLN A 56 -17.08 -12.20 11.55
C GLN A 56 -18.32 -12.34 10.67
N PRO A 57 -18.94 -13.53 10.59
CA PRO A 57 -20.04 -13.79 9.66
C PRO A 57 -21.25 -12.88 9.89
N ASP A 58 -21.49 -12.42 11.10
CA ASP A 58 -22.64 -11.54 11.41
C ASP A 58 -22.51 -10.18 10.71
N THR A 59 -21.30 -9.69 10.50
CA THR A 59 -21.07 -8.43 9.75
C THR A 59 -21.38 -8.57 8.28
N LEU A 60 -21.30 -9.79 7.70
CA LEU A 60 -21.60 -10.06 6.31
C LEU A 60 -23.11 -10.14 6.05
N ARG A 61 -23.91 -10.50 7.06
CA ARG A 61 -25.40 -10.55 6.94
C ARG A 61 -26.02 -9.19 6.68
N GLN A 62 -25.30 -8.11 7.00
CA GLN A 62 -25.75 -6.73 6.79
C GLN A 62 -25.47 -6.22 5.37
N LEU A 63 -24.72 -6.98 4.58
CA LEU A 63 -24.41 -6.58 3.21
C LEU A 63 -25.61 -6.77 2.29
N PRO A 64 -25.80 -5.91 1.26
CA PRO A 64 -26.80 -6.13 0.22
C PRO A 64 -26.61 -7.49 -0.47
N HIS A 65 -27.70 -8.09 -0.94
CA HIS A 65 -27.69 -9.41 -1.60
C HIS A 65 -27.81 -9.33 -3.13
N ASP A 66 -27.88 -8.13 -3.70
CA ASP A 66 -28.24 -7.87 -5.08
C ASP A 66 -27.02 -7.51 -5.97
N PHE A 67 -25.82 -8.00 -5.62
CA PHE A 67 -24.64 -7.91 -6.46
C PHE A 67 -24.68 -8.93 -7.61
N ASP A 68 -24.07 -8.55 -8.75
CA ASP A 68 -23.95 -9.40 -9.93
C ASP A 68 -22.67 -10.24 -9.91
N ALA A 69 -21.57 -9.63 -9.44
CA ALA A 69 -20.25 -10.27 -9.33
C ALA A 69 -19.50 -9.82 -8.07
N ALA A 70 -18.49 -10.59 -7.68
CA ALA A 70 -17.62 -10.25 -6.58
C ALA A 70 -16.14 -10.49 -6.90
N TYR A 71 -15.26 -9.60 -6.41
CA TYR A 71 -13.81 -9.81 -6.36
C TYR A 71 -13.39 -10.19 -4.96
N TYR A 72 -12.71 -11.32 -4.85
CA TYR A 72 -12.10 -11.75 -3.60
C TYR A 72 -10.59 -11.49 -3.65
N LEU A 73 -10.17 -10.31 -3.14
CA LEU A 73 -8.77 -9.86 -3.15
C LEU A 73 -8.17 -9.74 -1.74
N VAL A 74 -8.83 -10.33 -0.75
CA VAL A 74 -8.34 -10.32 0.64
C VAL A 74 -7.19 -11.29 0.80
N HIS A 75 -6.13 -10.81 1.46
CA HIS A 75 -4.98 -11.60 1.82
C HIS A 75 -4.34 -11.09 3.10
N SER A 76 -4.20 -11.97 4.09
CA SER A 76 -3.76 -11.63 5.44
C SER A 76 -2.26 -11.91 5.66
N MET A 77 -1.36 -11.26 4.89
CA MET A 77 0.10 -11.45 5.05
C MET A 77 0.68 -10.96 6.39
N SER A 78 -0.11 -10.31 7.24
CA SER A 78 0.35 -9.66 8.48
C SER A 78 0.12 -10.45 9.76
N THR A 79 -0.58 -11.58 9.70
CA THR A 79 -0.82 -12.44 10.88
C THR A 79 0.28 -13.46 11.06
N ASN A 80 0.82 -13.55 12.28
CA ASN A 80 1.92 -14.46 12.60
C ASN A 80 1.45 -15.92 12.71
N GLY A 81 2.13 -16.82 11.99
CA GLY A 81 2.25 -18.20 12.36
C GLY A 81 1.11 -19.14 11.96
N ARG A 82 0.83 -20.13 12.80
CA ARG A 82 -0.04 -21.29 12.54
C ARG A 82 -1.51 -20.92 12.32
N ASP A 83 -1.96 -19.78 12.80
CA ASP A 83 -3.36 -19.31 12.67
C ASP A 83 -3.66 -18.66 11.31
N PHE A 84 -2.64 -18.31 10.53
CA PHE A 84 -2.79 -17.67 9.22
C PHE A 84 -3.64 -18.52 8.25
N PHE A 85 -3.29 -19.80 8.11
CA PHE A 85 -4.02 -20.72 7.22
C PHE A 85 -5.49 -20.87 7.62
N ARG A 86 -5.74 -21.08 8.91
CA ARG A 86 -7.11 -21.22 9.46
C ARG A 86 -7.91 -19.93 9.26
N THR A 87 -7.30 -18.79 9.51
CA THR A 87 -7.98 -17.49 9.39
C THR A 87 -8.38 -17.20 7.94
N GLU A 88 -7.51 -17.47 6.95
CA GLU A 88 -7.84 -17.28 5.53
C GLU A 88 -8.93 -18.25 5.08
N GLN A 89 -8.83 -19.51 5.46
CA GLN A 89 -9.83 -20.51 5.13
C GLN A 89 -11.20 -20.20 5.75
N GLN A 90 -11.22 -19.78 7.04
CA GLN A 90 -12.44 -19.37 7.71
C GLN A 90 -13.08 -18.14 7.04
N SER A 91 -12.26 -17.15 6.68
CA SER A 91 -12.74 -15.95 5.96
C SER A 91 -13.37 -16.31 4.61
N ALA A 92 -12.76 -17.25 3.87
CA ALA A 92 -13.32 -17.73 2.61
C ALA A 92 -14.61 -18.52 2.81
N SER A 93 -14.68 -19.37 3.85
CA SER A 93 -15.87 -20.13 4.20
C SER A 93 -17.05 -19.20 4.58
N ASN A 94 -16.82 -18.21 5.41
CA ASN A 94 -17.82 -17.21 5.78
C ASN A 94 -18.32 -16.45 4.53
N PHE A 95 -17.39 -16.12 3.62
CA PHE A 95 -17.76 -15.45 2.36
C PHE A 95 -18.61 -16.36 1.47
N VAL A 96 -18.32 -17.65 1.39
CA VAL A 96 -19.14 -18.63 0.64
C VAL A 96 -20.54 -18.76 1.24
N GLN A 97 -20.68 -18.76 2.56
CA GLN A 97 -21.99 -18.75 3.22
C GLN A 97 -22.80 -17.51 2.82
N TYR A 98 -22.16 -16.34 2.79
CA TYR A 98 -22.79 -15.11 2.31
C TYR A 98 -23.20 -15.23 0.83
N LEU A 99 -22.29 -15.71 -0.05
CA LEU A 99 -22.57 -15.89 -1.48
C LEU A 99 -23.80 -16.73 -1.74
N ASN A 100 -24.01 -17.81 -0.97
CA ASN A 100 -25.14 -18.73 -1.14
C ASN A 100 -26.51 -18.06 -0.87
N GLY A 101 -26.53 -16.94 -0.18
CA GLY A 101 -27.73 -16.11 0.03
C GLY A 101 -27.88 -14.95 -0.95
N THR A 102 -27.01 -14.82 -1.95
CA THR A 102 -26.98 -13.69 -2.90
C THR A 102 -27.32 -14.15 -4.33
N ARG A 103 -27.46 -13.20 -5.25
CA ARG A 103 -27.59 -13.50 -6.69
C ARG A 103 -26.25 -13.44 -7.47
N ILE A 104 -25.11 -13.35 -6.78
CA ILE A 104 -23.79 -13.27 -7.39
C ILE A 104 -23.56 -14.50 -8.27
N ARG A 105 -23.28 -14.28 -9.57
CA ARG A 105 -23.03 -15.35 -10.55
C ARG A 105 -21.55 -15.67 -10.70
N GLN A 106 -20.67 -14.71 -10.45
CA GLN A 106 -19.23 -14.86 -10.63
C GLN A 106 -18.45 -14.32 -9.44
N VAL A 107 -17.48 -15.12 -8.96
CA VAL A 107 -16.44 -14.67 -8.03
C VAL A 107 -15.10 -14.69 -8.76
N ILE A 108 -14.37 -13.58 -8.74
CA ILE A 108 -13.04 -13.47 -9.33
C ILE A 108 -12.01 -13.46 -8.21
N TYR A 109 -11.09 -14.42 -8.24
CA TYR A 109 -10.05 -14.61 -7.22
C TYR A 109 -8.65 -14.55 -7.84
N LEU A 110 -7.79 -13.68 -7.30
CA LEU A 110 -6.38 -13.61 -7.67
C LEU A 110 -5.54 -14.43 -6.69
N SER A 111 -4.95 -15.51 -7.19
CA SER A 111 -4.18 -16.50 -6.45
C SER A 111 -2.71 -16.54 -6.90
N GLY A 112 -1.91 -17.44 -6.31
CA GLY A 112 -0.55 -17.73 -6.73
C GLY A 112 -0.45 -18.99 -7.60
N ILE A 113 0.55 -19.06 -8.49
CA ILE A 113 0.82 -20.27 -9.30
C ILE A 113 1.25 -21.41 -8.39
N VAL A 114 0.65 -22.58 -8.60
CA VAL A 114 0.83 -23.80 -7.82
C VAL A 114 1.20 -24.93 -8.76
N ASN A 115 2.50 -25.22 -8.89
CA ASN A 115 3.03 -26.26 -9.80
C ASN A 115 3.82 -27.36 -9.09
N ASP A 116 4.05 -27.24 -7.77
CA ASP A 116 4.86 -28.18 -7.00
C ASP A 116 3.98 -28.92 -5.97
N PRO A 117 4.12 -30.25 -5.80
CA PRO A 117 3.44 -30.99 -4.74
C PRO A 117 3.87 -30.56 -3.33
N LYS A 118 5.09 -30.04 -3.17
CA LYS A 118 5.62 -29.51 -1.89
C LYS A 118 5.41 -27.99 -1.80
N LEU A 119 4.19 -27.58 -1.53
CA LEU A 119 3.83 -26.16 -1.43
C LEU A 119 4.36 -25.51 -0.15
N SER A 120 4.78 -24.25 -0.25
CA SER A 120 4.96 -23.38 0.90
C SER A 120 3.64 -23.20 1.66
N THR A 121 3.71 -22.85 2.93
CA THR A 121 2.51 -22.56 3.75
C THR A 121 1.63 -21.50 3.10
N HIS A 122 2.23 -20.48 2.50
CA HIS A 122 1.55 -19.41 1.79
C HIS A 122 0.78 -19.92 0.54
N LEU A 123 1.45 -20.68 -0.35
CA LEU A 123 0.79 -21.23 -1.54
C LEU A 123 -0.29 -22.25 -1.19
N ARG A 124 -0.08 -23.02 -0.12
CA ARG A 124 -1.09 -23.95 0.41
C ARG A 124 -2.33 -23.22 0.90
N SER A 125 -2.16 -22.07 1.59
CA SER A 125 -3.27 -21.22 2.03
C SER A 125 -4.06 -20.69 0.83
N ARG A 126 -3.38 -20.19 -0.19
CA ARG A 126 -4.01 -19.72 -1.43
C ARG A 126 -4.84 -20.80 -2.12
N LEU A 127 -4.29 -22.00 -2.22
CA LEU A 127 -5.00 -23.16 -2.79
C LEU A 127 -6.20 -23.55 -1.91
N GLY A 128 -6.07 -23.43 -0.57
CA GLY A 128 -7.17 -23.67 0.37
C GLY A 128 -8.33 -22.69 0.14
N VAL A 129 -8.03 -21.41 0.01
CA VAL A 129 -9.03 -20.37 -0.32
C VAL A 129 -9.70 -20.64 -1.68
N GLU A 130 -8.91 -20.99 -2.71
CA GLU A 130 -9.46 -21.34 -4.02
C GLU A 130 -10.48 -22.50 -3.94
N ARG A 131 -10.12 -23.55 -3.22
CA ARG A 131 -11.00 -24.71 -3.02
C ARG A 131 -12.27 -24.35 -2.26
N GLU A 132 -12.15 -23.46 -1.27
CA GLU A 132 -13.27 -23.01 -0.48
C GLU A 132 -14.23 -22.17 -1.32
N LEU A 133 -13.76 -21.18 -2.06
CA LEU A 133 -14.58 -20.33 -2.94
C LEU A 133 -15.33 -21.14 -4.00
N LYS A 134 -14.74 -22.23 -4.52
CA LYS A 134 -15.39 -23.14 -5.49
C LYS A 134 -16.53 -23.97 -4.91
N LYS A 135 -16.77 -23.95 -3.59
CA LYS A 135 -17.91 -24.62 -2.95
C LYS A 135 -19.20 -23.79 -2.99
N ALA A 136 -19.15 -22.53 -3.49
CA ALA A 136 -20.36 -21.71 -3.63
C ALA A 136 -21.40 -22.44 -4.53
N ALA A 137 -22.66 -22.47 -4.08
CA ALA A 137 -23.69 -23.31 -4.69
C ALA A 137 -24.05 -22.90 -6.13
N HIS A 138 -24.04 -21.60 -6.43
CA HIS A 138 -24.43 -21.05 -7.74
C HIS A 138 -23.43 -20.06 -8.33
N ALA A 139 -22.55 -19.45 -7.49
CA ALA A 139 -21.53 -18.54 -7.96
C ALA A 139 -20.34 -19.29 -8.56
N GLN A 140 -20.01 -19.01 -9.82
CA GLN A 140 -18.86 -19.63 -10.48
C GLN A 140 -17.59 -18.89 -10.17
N THR A 141 -16.57 -19.59 -9.62
CA THR A 141 -15.29 -18.98 -9.26
C THR A 141 -14.30 -19.01 -10.42
N THR A 142 -14.00 -17.83 -10.96
CA THR A 142 -12.89 -17.61 -11.91
C THR A 142 -11.60 -17.34 -11.12
N VAL A 143 -10.58 -18.15 -11.31
CA VAL A 143 -9.30 -18.03 -10.60
C VAL A 143 -8.19 -17.60 -11.56
N LEU A 144 -7.51 -16.52 -11.23
CA LEU A 144 -6.30 -16.08 -11.90
C LEU A 144 -5.11 -16.37 -10.98
N ARG A 145 -4.19 -17.24 -11.40
CA ARG A 145 -2.98 -17.57 -10.67
C ARG A 145 -1.80 -16.82 -11.28
N ALA A 146 -1.22 -15.92 -10.53
CA ALA A 146 -0.05 -15.14 -10.93
C ALA A 146 1.21 -15.61 -10.20
N SER A 147 2.36 -15.45 -10.83
CA SER A 147 3.66 -15.54 -10.19
C SER A 147 4.00 -14.21 -9.49
N ILE A 148 5.11 -13.60 -9.80
CA ILE A 148 5.54 -12.32 -9.25
C ILE A 148 4.90 -11.17 -10.03
N ILE A 149 4.19 -10.30 -9.32
CA ILE A 149 3.59 -9.11 -9.91
C ILE A 149 4.58 -7.95 -9.79
N ILE A 150 4.97 -7.37 -10.94
CA ILE A 150 5.92 -6.27 -11.06
C ILE A 150 5.16 -4.96 -11.21
N GLY A 151 5.44 -4.02 -10.32
CA GLY A 151 4.90 -2.66 -10.35
C GLY A 151 5.31 -1.87 -9.11
N SER A 152 5.36 -0.55 -9.22
CA SER A 152 5.74 0.34 -8.12
C SER A 152 4.86 0.09 -6.89
N GLY A 153 5.46 -0.09 -5.73
CA GLY A 153 4.76 -0.37 -4.47
C GLY A 153 4.31 -1.83 -4.29
N SER A 154 4.55 -2.75 -5.24
CA SER A 154 4.35 -4.18 -4.96
C SER A 154 5.46 -4.69 -4.05
N ALA A 155 5.12 -5.60 -3.12
CA ALA A 155 6.10 -6.15 -2.19
C ALA A 155 7.30 -6.78 -2.89
N SER A 156 7.05 -7.53 -3.96
CA SER A 156 8.11 -8.22 -4.73
C SER A 156 9.06 -7.23 -5.43
N PHE A 157 8.52 -6.21 -6.09
CA PHE A 157 9.32 -5.17 -6.73
C PHE A 157 10.18 -4.40 -5.72
N GLU A 158 9.59 -4.04 -4.59
CA GLU A 158 10.29 -3.29 -3.53
C GLU A 158 11.43 -4.09 -2.91
N ILE A 159 11.27 -5.41 -2.76
CA ILE A 159 12.33 -6.30 -2.27
C ILE A 159 13.46 -6.41 -3.30
N ILE A 160 13.14 -6.61 -4.57
CA ILE A 160 14.15 -6.66 -5.65
C ILE A 160 14.92 -5.34 -5.67
N ARG A 161 14.24 -4.22 -5.61
CA ARG A 161 14.85 -2.89 -5.56
C ARG A 161 15.78 -2.74 -4.36
N ASP A 162 15.32 -3.08 -3.18
CA ASP A 162 16.11 -2.97 -1.96
C ASP A 162 17.38 -3.82 -1.99
N LEU A 163 17.30 -5.04 -2.51
CA LEU A 163 18.46 -5.92 -2.65
C LEU A 163 19.49 -5.37 -3.62
N VAL A 164 19.04 -4.94 -4.80
CA VAL A 164 19.95 -4.48 -5.86
C VAL A 164 20.56 -3.11 -5.55
N GLU A 165 19.78 -2.17 -5.03
CA GLU A 165 20.28 -0.82 -4.75
C GLU A 165 21.21 -0.75 -3.53
N LYS A 166 20.99 -1.62 -2.52
CA LYS A 166 21.71 -1.56 -1.25
C LYS A 166 22.95 -2.46 -1.19
N LEU A 167 22.95 -3.55 -1.93
CA LEU A 167 24.02 -4.54 -1.85
C LEU A 167 24.96 -4.44 -3.06
N PRO A 168 26.23 -4.04 -2.86
CA PRO A 168 27.22 -4.03 -3.94
C PRO A 168 27.55 -5.44 -4.43
N VAL A 169 27.53 -6.41 -3.52
CA VAL A 169 27.68 -7.85 -3.80
C VAL A 169 26.54 -8.58 -3.11
N MET A 170 25.91 -9.50 -3.79
CA MET A 170 24.83 -10.32 -3.23
C MET A 170 25.31 -11.74 -3.03
N VAL A 171 25.12 -12.26 -1.82
CA VAL A 171 25.30 -13.68 -1.50
C VAL A 171 23.91 -14.27 -1.27
N GLY A 172 23.54 -15.25 -2.05
CA GLY A 172 22.19 -15.80 -1.97
C GLY A 172 22.17 -17.33 -1.98
N PRO A 173 21.08 -17.94 -1.51
CA PRO A 173 20.91 -19.37 -1.48
C PRO A 173 20.60 -19.95 -2.86
N ARG A 174 20.64 -21.30 -2.96
CA ARG A 174 20.37 -22.04 -4.21
C ARG A 174 19.01 -21.73 -4.83
N TRP A 175 17.99 -21.38 -4.04
CA TRP A 175 16.66 -21.06 -4.56
C TRP A 175 16.62 -19.80 -5.45
N LEU A 176 17.68 -18.97 -5.48
CA LEU A 176 17.80 -17.92 -6.50
C LEU A 176 17.81 -18.45 -7.94
N ASN A 177 18.02 -19.75 -8.12
CA ASN A 177 17.95 -20.42 -9.43
C ASN A 177 16.56 -20.99 -9.73
N SER A 178 15.59 -20.92 -8.79
CA SER A 178 14.20 -21.30 -9.08
C SER A 178 13.61 -20.35 -10.12
N ARG A 179 12.77 -20.91 -10.99
CA ARG A 179 12.19 -20.18 -12.12
C ARG A 179 10.87 -19.54 -11.74
N CYS A 180 10.64 -18.36 -12.24
CA CYS A 180 9.38 -17.66 -12.12
C CYS A 180 9.01 -16.99 -13.45
N GLN A 181 7.74 -16.68 -13.60
CA GLN A 181 7.22 -15.97 -14.78
C GLN A 181 6.57 -14.66 -14.34
N PRO A 182 7.38 -13.59 -14.19
CA PRO A 182 6.87 -12.29 -13.72
C PRO A 182 5.81 -11.72 -14.67
N ILE A 183 4.89 -10.95 -14.13
CA ILE A 183 3.83 -10.27 -14.88
C ILE A 183 3.71 -8.82 -14.43
N GLY A 184 3.54 -7.91 -15.38
CA GLY A 184 3.30 -6.50 -15.09
C GLY A 184 1.95 -6.28 -14.39
N VAL A 185 1.90 -5.34 -13.45
CA VAL A 185 0.63 -5.04 -12.74
C VAL A 185 -0.46 -4.57 -13.71
N ARG A 186 -0.11 -3.89 -14.81
CA ARG A 186 -1.07 -3.51 -15.84
C ARG A 186 -1.73 -4.70 -16.51
N ASP A 187 -0.94 -5.74 -16.82
CA ASP A 187 -1.45 -6.96 -17.42
C ASP A 187 -2.37 -7.70 -16.45
N VAL A 188 -2.04 -7.70 -15.15
CA VAL A 188 -2.93 -8.24 -14.10
C VAL A 188 -4.24 -7.47 -14.06
N MET A 189 -4.21 -6.13 -14.13
CA MET A 189 -5.42 -5.31 -14.17
C MET A 189 -6.26 -5.63 -15.41
N HIS A 190 -5.61 -5.72 -16.59
CA HIS A 190 -6.30 -6.11 -17.83
C HIS A 190 -7.02 -7.45 -17.68
N TYR A 191 -6.34 -8.48 -17.16
CA TYR A 191 -6.98 -9.78 -16.98
C TYR A 191 -8.10 -9.76 -15.94
N LEU A 192 -7.92 -9.04 -14.81
CA LEU A 192 -8.97 -8.92 -13.80
C LEU A 192 -10.23 -8.26 -14.34
N THR A 193 -10.12 -7.26 -15.21
CA THR A 193 -11.28 -6.62 -15.84
C THR A 193 -11.86 -7.45 -16.97
N ALA A 194 -11.02 -8.08 -17.80
CA ALA A 194 -11.47 -8.83 -18.99
C ALA A 194 -12.12 -10.19 -18.68
N VAL A 195 -11.92 -10.77 -17.49
CA VAL A 195 -12.61 -12.00 -17.08
C VAL A 195 -13.99 -11.75 -16.47
N LEU A 196 -14.30 -10.50 -16.13
CA LEU A 196 -15.61 -10.13 -15.58
C LEU A 196 -16.69 -10.37 -16.63
N ASP A 197 -17.73 -11.12 -16.26
CA ASP A 197 -18.88 -11.48 -17.10
C ASP A 197 -18.50 -12.13 -18.45
N ASN A 198 -17.31 -12.73 -18.52
CA ASN A 198 -16.84 -13.43 -19.69
C ASN A 198 -17.20 -14.93 -19.61
N PRO A 199 -18.15 -15.42 -20.47
CA PRO A 199 -18.59 -16.82 -20.42
C PRO A 199 -17.43 -17.83 -20.62
N ALA A 200 -16.40 -17.46 -21.40
CA ALA A 200 -15.23 -18.31 -21.60
C ALA A 200 -14.37 -18.49 -20.34
N CYS A 201 -14.59 -17.64 -19.32
CA CYS A 201 -13.79 -17.60 -18.09
C CYS A 201 -14.54 -18.12 -16.85
N LEU A 202 -15.87 -18.22 -16.90
CA LEU A 202 -16.68 -18.64 -15.76
C LEU A 202 -16.28 -20.02 -15.23
N GLY A 203 -16.07 -20.12 -13.92
CA GLY A 203 -15.74 -21.37 -13.22
C GLY A 203 -14.33 -21.95 -13.51
N LYS A 204 -13.53 -21.25 -14.33
CA LYS A 204 -12.23 -21.74 -14.77
C LYS A 204 -11.08 -21.20 -13.94
N THR A 205 -9.98 -21.94 -13.97
CA THR A 205 -8.71 -21.55 -13.34
C THR A 205 -7.67 -21.32 -14.44
N PHE A 206 -7.07 -20.14 -14.45
CA PHE A 206 -6.06 -19.73 -15.40
C PHE A 206 -4.76 -19.37 -14.70
N ASP A 207 -3.65 -19.76 -15.31
CA ASP A 207 -2.32 -19.29 -14.94
C ASP A 207 -1.98 -18.07 -15.83
N ILE A 208 -1.60 -16.95 -15.21
CA ILE A 208 -1.24 -15.71 -15.89
C ILE A 208 0.24 -15.37 -15.63
N GLY A 209 0.94 -14.99 -16.68
CA GLY A 209 2.36 -14.64 -16.63
C GLY A 209 2.77 -13.81 -17.83
N GLY A 210 3.81 -13.02 -17.68
CA GLY A 210 4.44 -12.27 -18.77
C GLY A 210 5.07 -13.21 -19.81
N PRO A 211 5.74 -12.64 -20.83
CA PRO A 211 6.44 -13.44 -21.84
C PRO A 211 7.71 -14.13 -21.31
N ASP A 212 8.34 -13.57 -20.27
CA ASP A 212 9.63 -13.98 -19.79
C ASP A 212 9.55 -15.06 -18.71
N VAL A 213 10.31 -16.14 -18.84
CA VAL A 213 10.57 -17.11 -17.78
C VAL A 213 11.98 -16.90 -17.28
N LEU A 214 12.13 -16.42 -16.05
CA LEU A 214 13.41 -16.00 -15.48
C LEU A 214 13.66 -16.72 -14.15
N THR A 215 14.94 -16.89 -13.80
CA THR A 215 15.30 -17.20 -12.42
C THR A 215 15.28 -15.93 -11.56
N TYR A 216 15.13 -16.06 -10.25
CA TYR A 216 15.24 -14.92 -9.34
C TYR A 216 16.58 -14.19 -9.48
N LYS A 217 17.67 -14.97 -9.73
CA LYS A 217 18.99 -14.40 -10.04
C LYS A 217 18.95 -13.53 -11.28
N GLN A 218 18.33 -14.00 -12.36
CA GLN A 218 18.19 -13.24 -13.61
C GLN A 218 17.33 -11.98 -13.43
N MET A 219 16.27 -12.05 -12.61
CA MET A 219 15.47 -10.89 -12.28
C MET A 219 16.29 -9.82 -11.55
N LEU A 220 17.06 -10.19 -10.52
CA LEU A 220 17.95 -9.25 -9.80
C LEU A 220 19.00 -8.65 -10.75
N GLN A 221 19.59 -9.45 -11.63
CA GLN A 221 20.55 -8.98 -12.64
C GLN A 221 19.93 -8.08 -13.69
N GLY A 222 18.71 -8.40 -14.15
CA GLY A 222 17.94 -7.55 -15.09
C GLY A 222 17.65 -6.18 -14.49
N PHE A 223 17.19 -6.15 -13.24
CA PHE A 223 16.99 -4.93 -12.49
C PHE A 223 18.30 -4.13 -12.33
N ALA A 224 19.39 -4.79 -11.96
CA ALA A 224 20.69 -4.14 -11.79
C ALA A 224 21.17 -3.50 -13.10
N ARG A 225 21.05 -4.21 -14.24
CA ARG A 225 21.43 -3.70 -15.56
C ARG A 225 20.61 -2.46 -15.94
N LEU A 226 19.31 -2.48 -15.74
CA LEU A 226 18.44 -1.35 -16.04
C LEU A 226 18.81 -0.08 -15.23
N ARG A 227 19.31 -0.28 -13.98
CA ARG A 227 19.78 0.82 -13.12
C ARG A 227 21.26 1.16 -13.29
N GLY A 228 21.96 0.58 -14.28
CA GLY A 228 23.38 0.80 -14.52
C GLY A 228 24.31 0.23 -13.42
N PHE A 229 23.82 -0.70 -12.60
CA PHE A 229 24.60 -1.31 -11.53
C PHE A 229 25.26 -2.61 -11.97
N ARG A 230 26.52 -2.79 -11.61
CA ARG A 230 27.21 -4.10 -11.66
C ARG A 230 27.05 -4.78 -10.30
N ARG A 231 26.26 -5.85 -10.23
CA ARG A 231 25.95 -6.58 -8.99
C ARG A 231 26.29 -8.05 -9.15
N PRO A 232 27.50 -8.48 -8.73
CA PRO A 232 27.85 -9.90 -8.70
C PRO A 232 26.96 -10.63 -7.69
N ILE A 233 26.41 -11.79 -8.10
CA ILE A 233 25.55 -12.63 -7.26
C ILE A 233 26.22 -13.99 -7.10
N LEU A 234 26.67 -14.28 -5.89
CA LEU A 234 27.27 -15.54 -5.50
C LEU A 234 26.19 -16.43 -4.88
N THR A 235 25.99 -17.61 -5.42
CA THR A 235 25.06 -18.60 -4.85
C THR A 235 25.82 -19.58 -3.97
N VAL A 236 25.37 -19.68 -2.70
CA VAL A 236 25.98 -20.58 -1.71
C VAL A 236 25.03 -21.73 -1.36
N PRO A 237 25.55 -22.95 -1.14
CA PRO A 237 24.71 -24.11 -0.88
C PRO A 237 24.05 -24.14 0.51
N VAL A 238 24.52 -23.36 1.46
CA VAL A 238 24.30 -23.55 2.91
C VAL A 238 23.61 -22.35 3.57
N LEU A 239 22.57 -21.78 2.96
CA LEU A 239 21.72 -20.84 3.71
C LEU A 239 20.39 -21.53 4.06
N THR A 240 20.16 -21.75 5.36
CA THR A 240 18.86 -22.21 5.82
C THR A 240 17.77 -21.15 5.52
N PRO A 241 16.51 -21.55 5.31
CA PRO A 241 15.42 -20.58 5.10
C PRO A 241 15.32 -19.53 6.18
N ARG A 242 15.59 -19.91 7.42
CA ARG A 242 15.53 -19.01 8.59
C ARG A 242 16.65 -17.96 8.54
N LEU A 243 17.88 -18.34 8.21
CA LEU A 243 18.99 -17.41 8.02
C LEU A 243 18.75 -16.48 6.82
N SER A 244 18.22 -17.03 5.72
CA SER A 244 17.84 -16.22 4.55
C SER A 244 16.75 -15.20 4.88
N SER A 245 15.76 -15.56 5.70
CA SER A 245 14.69 -14.65 6.13
C SER A 245 15.21 -13.56 7.06
N TRP A 246 16.12 -13.87 7.98
CA TRP A 246 16.80 -12.90 8.84
C TRP A 246 17.63 -11.93 8.02
N TRP A 247 18.41 -12.44 7.07
CA TRP A 247 19.21 -11.60 6.19
C TRP A 247 18.33 -10.69 5.30
N LEU A 248 17.26 -11.24 4.71
CA LEU A 248 16.31 -10.46 3.93
C LEU A 248 15.63 -9.37 4.77
N PHE A 249 15.23 -9.70 6.01
CA PHE A 249 14.68 -8.74 6.95
C PHE A 249 15.66 -7.60 7.29
N LEU A 250 16.95 -7.90 7.47
CA LEU A 250 17.96 -6.90 7.78
C LEU A 250 18.25 -5.95 6.60
N VAL A 251 18.27 -6.50 5.40
CA VAL A 251 18.64 -5.76 4.17
C VAL A 251 17.46 -5.04 3.54
N THR A 252 16.28 -5.63 3.58
CA THR A 252 15.09 -5.07 2.92
C THR A 252 14.19 -4.34 3.91
N ARG A 253 13.16 -3.69 3.38
CA ARG A 253 12.16 -2.93 4.15
C ARG A 253 10.97 -3.79 4.60
N THR A 254 11.08 -5.11 4.45
CA THR A 254 9.98 -6.04 4.78
C THR A 254 9.94 -6.37 6.27
N SER A 255 8.76 -6.79 6.77
CA SER A 255 8.68 -7.42 8.08
C SER A 255 9.30 -8.82 8.05
N PHE A 256 9.73 -9.35 9.20
CA PHE A 256 10.32 -10.69 9.26
C PHE A 256 9.34 -11.78 8.80
N SER A 257 8.07 -11.68 9.18
CA SER A 257 7.02 -12.62 8.78
C SER A 257 6.80 -12.62 7.26
N LEU A 258 6.80 -11.44 6.63
CA LEU A 258 6.70 -11.32 5.17
C LEU A 258 7.96 -11.87 4.48
N ALA A 259 9.16 -11.54 4.99
CA ALA A 259 10.42 -12.08 4.48
C ALA A 259 10.44 -13.62 4.54
N GLN A 260 9.97 -14.20 5.64
CA GLN A 260 9.90 -15.65 5.81
C GLN A 260 8.90 -16.29 4.82
N SER A 261 7.70 -15.75 4.70
CA SER A 261 6.67 -16.25 3.78
C SER A 261 7.15 -16.19 2.32
N LEU A 262 7.85 -15.13 1.95
CA LEU A 262 8.42 -14.95 0.62
C LEU A 262 9.55 -15.95 0.37
N VAL A 263 10.55 -16.06 1.25
CA VAL A 263 11.65 -17.00 1.12
C VAL A 263 11.14 -18.44 0.98
N ASP A 264 10.12 -18.81 1.74
CA ASP A 264 9.51 -20.13 1.63
C ASP A 264 8.81 -20.35 0.28
N SER A 265 8.23 -19.31 -0.30
CA SER A 265 7.58 -19.38 -1.61
C SER A 265 8.58 -19.39 -2.78
N LEU A 266 9.75 -18.75 -2.60
CA LEU A 266 10.79 -18.67 -3.63
C LEU A 266 11.50 -19.99 -3.95
N LYS A 267 11.31 -21.02 -3.12
CA LYS A 267 11.92 -22.34 -3.34
C LYS A 267 11.29 -23.13 -4.49
N ASN A 268 10.06 -22.79 -4.84
CA ASN A 268 9.27 -23.50 -5.83
C ASN A 268 9.29 -22.73 -7.16
N ASP A 269 9.33 -23.45 -8.26
CA ASP A 269 9.13 -22.86 -9.58
C ASP A 269 7.70 -22.34 -9.71
N THR A 270 7.54 -21.09 -10.17
CA THR A 270 6.25 -20.44 -10.36
C THR A 270 6.09 -19.98 -11.81
N VAL A 271 6.10 -20.95 -12.73
CA VAL A 271 5.92 -20.77 -14.18
C VAL A 271 4.48 -21.16 -14.54
N ALA A 272 3.82 -20.38 -15.40
CA ALA A 272 2.46 -20.65 -15.84
C ALA A 272 2.37 -21.97 -16.62
N ASP A 273 1.35 -22.79 -16.30
CA ASP A 273 1.05 -24.00 -17.06
C ASP A 273 0.31 -23.63 -18.35
N LEU A 274 0.90 -23.96 -19.49
CA LEU A 274 0.32 -23.67 -20.81
C LEU A 274 -1.08 -24.27 -21.01
N ARG A 275 -1.39 -25.37 -20.32
CA ARG A 275 -2.73 -26.01 -20.37
C ARG A 275 -3.80 -25.13 -19.70
N ARG A 276 -3.40 -24.27 -18.79
CA ARG A 276 -4.25 -23.31 -18.08
C ARG A 276 -4.05 -21.87 -18.54
N SER A 277 -3.43 -21.68 -19.72
CA SER A 277 -3.18 -20.34 -20.24
C SER A 277 -4.49 -19.59 -20.52
N ILE A 278 -4.58 -18.36 -20.01
CA ILE A 278 -5.72 -17.48 -20.26
C ILE A 278 -5.77 -16.94 -21.70
N ARG A 279 -4.65 -16.97 -22.43
CA ARG A 279 -4.50 -16.28 -23.74
C ARG A 279 -5.51 -16.69 -24.79
N LYS A 280 -6.11 -17.92 -24.68
CA LYS A 280 -7.17 -18.38 -25.58
C LYS A 280 -8.52 -17.73 -25.25
N ALA A 281 -8.80 -17.47 -23.99
CA ALA A 281 -10.06 -16.86 -23.54
C ALA A 281 -10.01 -15.33 -23.56
N VAL A 282 -8.84 -14.78 -23.25
CA VAL A 282 -8.55 -13.33 -23.23
C VAL A 282 -7.22 -13.11 -23.93
N PRO A 283 -7.22 -12.87 -25.27
CA PRO A 283 -6.00 -12.55 -26.02
C PRO A 283 -5.42 -11.22 -25.52
N HIS A 284 -4.17 -11.23 -25.09
CA HIS A 284 -3.46 -10.03 -24.62
C HIS A 284 -1.95 -10.22 -24.77
N GLN A 285 -1.26 -9.19 -25.25
CA GLN A 285 0.18 -9.14 -25.32
C GLN A 285 0.72 -8.51 -24.02
N CYS A 286 1.18 -9.35 -23.10
CA CYS A 286 1.75 -8.88 -21.85
C CYS A 286 3.10 -8.21 -22.07
N MET A 287 3.41 -7.23 -21.22
CA MET A 287 4.72 -6.59 -21.15
C MET A 287 5.79 -7.60 -20.72
N SER A 288 7.01 -7.40 -21.25
CA SER A 288 8.20 -8.09 -20.74
C SER A 288 8.56 -7.62 -19.33
N TYR A 289 9.42 -8.38 -18.66
CA TYR A 289 9.94 -8.02 -17.35
C TYR A 289 10.64 -6.66 -17.36
N THR A 290 11.40 -6.38 -18.42
CA THR A 290 12.14 -5.11 -18.57
C THR A 290 11.19 -3.94 -18.72
N GLU A 291 10.19 -4.03 -19.60
CA GLU A 291 9.17 -2.98 -19.79
C GLU A 291 8.38 -2.72 -18.50
N ALA A 292 8.01 -3.77 -17.76
CA ALA A 292 7.33 -3.63 -16.48
C ALA A 292 8.20 -2.93 -15.43
N LEU A 293 9.51 -3.17 -15.42
CA LEU A 293 10.47 -2.47 -14.57
C LEU A 293 10.62 -1.00 -14.97
N GLU A 294 10.83 -0.70 -16.24
CA GLU A 294 10.97 0.67 -16.76
C GLU A 294 9.78 1.52 -16.35
N LEU A 295 8.59 0.99 -16.55
CA LEU A 295 7.35 1.64 -16.16
C LEU A 295 7.27 1.87 -14.64
N ALA A 296 7.69 0.89 -13.82
CA ALA A 296 7.73 1.03 -12.37
C ALA A 296 8.74 2.09 -11.93
N PHE A 297 9.88 2.23 -12.64
CA PHE A 297 10.89 3.25 -12.35
C PHE A 297 10.46 4.65 -12.76
N GLN A 298 9.90 4.83 -13.95
CA GLN A 298 9.38 6.12 -14.40
C GLN A 298 8.47 6.75 -13.34
N ARG A 299 7.66 5.91 -12.66
CA ARG A 299 6.78 6.34 -11.57
C ARG A 299 7.52 6.76 -10.31
N ILE A 300 8.63 6.09 -10.00
CA ILE A 300 9.45 6.42 -8.83
C ILE A 300 10.25 7.70 -9.07
N GLU A 301 10.79 7.88 -10.28
CA GLU A 301 11.60 9.06 -10.65
C GLU A 301 10.77 10.34 -10.76
N GLN A 302 9.50 10.22 -11.15
CA GLN A 302 8.55 11.33 -11.15
C GLN A 302 8.11 11.76 -9.74
N ASN A 303 8.70 11.20 -8.65
CA ASN A 303 8.25 11.34 -7.25
C ASN A 303 6.75 11.01 -7.05
N GLU A 304 6.17 10.37 -8.03
CA GLU A 304 4.85 9.79 -7.98
C GLU A 304 4.94 8.42 -7.29
N VAL A 305 5.20 8.40 -5.98
CA VAL A 305 4.94 7.20 -5.15
C VAL A 305 3.42 7.10 -4.98
N ILE A 306 2.77 7.03 -6.10
CA ILE A 306 1.33 6.84 -6.22
C ILE A 306 1.14 5.35 -6.44
N SER A 307 0.35 4.74 -5.61
CA SER A 307 -0.48 3.64 -6.04
C SER A 307 -1.39 4.17 -7.13
N SER A 308 -0.90 4.54 -8.27
CA SER A 308 -1.71 5.26 -9.20
C SER A 308 -2.25 4.33 -10.24
N TRP A 309 -3.55 4.39 -10.40
CA TRP A 309 -4.26 3.90 -11.54
C TRP A 309 -3.78 4.52 -12.88
N LYS A 310 -2.99 5.59 -12.89
CA LYS A 310 -2.22 6.04 -14.05
C LYS A 310 -1.38 4.92 -14.69
N ASP A 311 -1.01 3.87 -13.94
CA ASP A 311 -0.37 2.67 -14.48
C ASP A 311 -1.30 1.89 -15.41
N ALA A 312 -2.61 2.04 -15.25
CA ALA A 312 -3.62 1.37 -16.05
C ALA A 312 -4.18 2.23 -17.19
N ALA A 313 -4.08 3.58 -17.11
CA ALA A 313 -4.67 4.48 -18.10
C ALA A 313 -3.65 4.88 -19.18
N SER A 314 -3.84 4.41 -20.40
CA SER A 314 -3.10 4.80 -21.60
C SER A 314 -3.65 6.06 -22.27
N SER A 315 -4.22 7.03 -21.54
CA SER A 315 -4.79 8.23 -22.17
C SER A 315 -4.14 9.51 -21.63
N GLY A 316 -3.59 10.27 -22.56
CA GLY A 316 -2.81 11.49 -22.38
C GLY A 316 -3.62 12.72 -21.97
N VAL A 317 -4.27 12.70 -20.82
CA VAL A 317 -4.82 13.91 -20.20
C VAL A 317 -4.29 13.98 -18.78
N ALA A 318 -3.35 14.90 -18.56
CA ALA A 318 -2.85 15.25 -17.23
C ALA A 318 -3.91 16.08 -16.50
N ASP A 319 -4.81 15.45 -15.79
CA ASP A 319 -5.76 16.14 -14.94
C ASP A 319 -5.17 16.38 -13.54
N LYS A 320 -5.37 17.60 -13.00
CA LYS A 320 -4.72 18.11 -11.78
C LYS A 320 -5.16 17.41 -10.48
N ASN A 321 -6.12 16.49 -10.54
CA ASN A 321 -6.76 15.84 -9.38
C ASN A 321 -6.07 14.55 -8.91
N TYR A 322 -4.97 14.13 -9.53
CA TYR A 322 -4.31 12.83 -9.22
C TYR A 322 -3.53 12.80 -7.91
N MET A 323 -3.30 13.95 -7.30
CA MET A 323 -2.59 14.04 -6.03
C MET A 323 -3.42 13.56 -4.82
N ASP A 324 -4.74 13.43 -4.98
CA ASP A 324 -5.64 12.98 -3.91
C ASP A 324 -5.45 11.50 -3.56
N TYR A 325 -4.77 10.76 -4.44
CA TYR A 325 -4.52 9.31 -4.31
C TYR A 325 -3.18 8.96 -3.68
N VAL A 326 -2.39 9.95 -3.27
CA VAL A 326 -1.09 9.65 -2.66
C VAL A 326 -1.32 9.00 -1.31
N GLN A 327 -0.96 7.72 -1.20
CA GLN A 327 -1.01 6.98 0.05
C GLN A 327 0.40 6.65 0.52
N ILE A 328 0.61 6.74 1.83
CA ILE A 328 1.86 6.29 2.46
C ILE A 328 1.97 4.78 2.27
N PRO A 329 3.09 4.25 1.73
CA PRO A 329 3.30 2.82 1.57
C PRO A 329 3.15 2.08 2.90
N GLN A 330 2.41 0.97 2.93
CA GLN A 330 2.11 0.27 4.19
C GLN A 330 3.15 -0.78 4.59
N HIS A 331 4.02 -1.21 3.65
CA HIS A 331 4.95 -2.30 3.89
C HIS A 331 6.39 -1.81 4.10
N GLY A 332 7.05 -2.36 5.11
CA GLY A 332 8.45 -2.03 5.41
C GLY A 332 8.67 -0.63 5.97
N MET A 333 7.65 -0.02 6.54
CA MET A 333 7.66 1.32 7.09
C MET A 333 7.75 1.29 8.61
N PHE A 334 8.40 2.30 9.16
CA PHE A 334 8.24 2.69 10.55
C PHE A 334 7.21 3.83 10.64
N PHE A 335 6.40 3.79 11.67
CA PHE A 335 5.35 4.78 11.90
C PHE A 335 5.44 5.35 13.32
N ASP A 336 5.29 6.67 13.42
CA ASP A 336 4.97 7.35 14.66
C ASP A 336 3.63 8.05 14.46
N ARG A 337 2.60 7.57 15.15
CA ARG A 337 1.24 8.06 15.03
C ARG A 337 0.82 8.73 16.33
N GLN A 338 0.53 10.02 16.23
CA GLN A 338 -0.02 10.82 17.30
C GLN A 338 -1.48 11.14 17.00
N VAL A 339 -2.31 11.11 18.03
CA VAL A 339 -3.76 11.36 17.91
C VAL A 339 -4.17 12.29 19.04
N MET A 340 -4.91 13.36 18.71
CA MET A 340 -5.42 14.30 19.70
C MET A 340 -6.89 14.63 19.45
N HIS A 341 -7.71 14.45 20.46
CA HIS A 341 -9.13 14.85 20.45
C HIS A 341 -9.27 16.32 20.75
N PHE A 342 -10.22 16.97 20.09
CA PHE A 342 -10.53 18.38 20.32
C PHE A 342 -12.01 18.69 20.01
N ALA A 343 -12.55 19.73 20.66
CA ALA A 343 -13.95 20.14 20.52
C ALA A 343 -14.14 21.50 19.82
N ARG A 344 -13.04 22.20 19.49
CA ARG A 344 -13.11 23.48 18.79
C ARG A 344 -13.43 23.28 17.29
N PRO A 345 -13.86 24.35 16.56
CA PRO A 345 -14.16 24.26 15.14
C PRO A 345 -12.99 23.66 14.35
N PRO A 346 -13.22 22.61 13.53
CA PRO A 346 -12.15 21.92 12.83
C PRO A 346 -11.41 22.80 11.82
N GLU A 347 -12.07 23.84 11.28
CA GLU A 347 -11.47 24.77 10.35
C GLU A 347 -10.36 25.63 10.98
N GLU A 348 -10.46 25.95 12.27
CA GLU A 348 -9.42 26.69 12.99
C GLU A 348 -8.15 25.85 13.15
N VAL A 349 -8.31 24.56 13.48
CA VAL A 349 -7.20 23.62 13.57
C VAL A 349 -6.62 23.34 12.18
N LEU A 350 -7.48 23.23 11.17
CA LEU A 350 -7.07 23.08 9.77
C LEU A 350 -6.24 24.29 9.31
N ASP A 351 -6.65 25.50 9.64
CA ASP A 351 -5.88 26.72 9.35
C ASP A 351 -4.51 26.71 10.01
N ASN A 352 -4.39 26.17 11.23
CA ASN A 352 -3.12 26.01 11.88
C ASN A 352 -2.22 25.00 11.11
N ILE A 353 -2.78 23.89 10.66
CA ILE A 353 -2.06 22.91 9.81
C ILE A 353 -1.60 23.59 8.51
N TRP A 354 -2.49 24.37 7.86
CA TRP A 354 -2.17 25.08 6.61
C TRP A 354 -1.13 26.18 6.75
N ARG A 355 -0.81 26.61 7.97
CA ARG A 355 0.20 27.64 8.25
C ARG A 355 1.51 27.09 8.81
N ILE A 356 1.69 25.77 8.86
CA ILE A 356 2.91 25.12 9.33
C ILE A 356 4.14 25.48 8.48
N GLY A 357 5.31 25.57 9.09
CA GLY A 357 6.59 25.88 8.43
C GLY A 357 6.80 27.38 8.13
N GLY A 358 7.90 27.69 7.46
CA GLY A 358 8.30 29.07 7.15
C GLY A 358 8.51 29.93 8.39
N LYS A 359 7.94 31.16 8.42
CA LYS A 359 8.09 32.09 9.55
C LYS A 359 7.39 31.60 10.83
N ARG A 360 6.33 30.80 10.75
CA ARG A 360 5.61 30.24 11.90
C ARG A 360 6.35 29.07 12.55
N GLY A 361 7.19 28.38 11.80
CA GLY A 361 7.91 27.22 12.28
C GLY A 361 7.03 25.96 12.37
N TRP A 362 7.54 24.95 13.11
CA TRP A 362 6.97 23.62 13.23
C TRP A 362 6.25 23.39 14.57
N TYR A 363 5.82 24.47 15.21
CA TYR A 363 5.06 24.50 16.46
C TYR A 363 5.81 24.00 17.71
N LYS A 364 6.84 23.18 17.57
CA LYS A 364 7.65 22.68 18.70
C LYS A 364 9.12 22.52 18.28
N VAL A 365 10.01 22.98 19.16
CA VAL A 365 11.48 22.75 19.08
C VAL A 365 12.07 23.19 17.73
N ASP A 366 11.70 24.36 17.23
CA ASP A 366 12.17 24.88 15.93
C ASP A 366 13.70 24.89 15.77
N TRP A 367 14.43 25.01 16.88
CA TRP A 367 15.89 24.95 16.85
C TRP A 367 16.41 23.58 16.40
N LEU A 368 15.75 22.47 16.76
CA LEU A 368 16.12 21.12 16.27
C LEU A 368 15.93 21.00 14.76
N TRP A 369 14.85 21.57 14.23
CA TRP A 369 14.61 21.61 12.79
C TRP A 369 15.68 22.44 12.06
N ARG A 370 16.17 23.53 12.68
CA ARG A 370 17.30 24.34 12.15
C ARG A 370 18.60 23.56 12.15
N VAL A 371 18.92 22.87 13.25
CA VAL A 371 20.10 21.99 13.35
C VAL A 371 20.01 20.88 12.31
N ARG A 372 18.84 20.24 12.18
CA ARG A 372 18.59 19.20 11.17
C ARG A 372 18.83 19.73 9.76
N GLY A 373 18.32 20.92 9.45
CA GLY A 373 18.54 21.57 8.16
C GLY A 373 20.01 21.93 7.89
N LEU A 374 20.76 22.30 8.92
CA LEU A 374 22.22 22.54 8.81
C LEU A 374 22.96 21.24 8.51
N LEU A 375 22.66 20.17 9.23
CA LEU A 375 23.26 18.85 8.99
C LEU A 375 22.96 18.33 7.58
N ASP A 376 21.72 18.56 7.10
CA ASP A 376 21.33 18.20 5.74
C ASP A 376 22.18 18.93 4.68
N LYS A 377 22.45 20.22 4.89
CA LYS A 377 23.36 21.00 4.02
C LYS A 377 24.78 20.46 4.01
N LEU A 378 25.30 20.04 5.17
CA LEU A 378 26.66 19.49 5.27
C LEU A 378 26.82 18.20 4.44
N VAL A 379 25.77 17.40 4.32
CA VAL A 379 25.76 16.20 3.48
C VAL A 379 25.27 16.46 2.05
N GLY A 380 25.12 17.74 1.66
CA GLY A 380 24.72 18.16 0.32
C GLY A 380 23.22 18.00 0.04
N GLY A 381 22.38 18.02 1.06
CA GLY A 381 20.92 18.05 0.96
C GLY A 381 20.37 19.47 0.77
N VAL A 382 19.03 19.59 0.71
CA VAL A 382 18.32 20.86 0.43
C VAL A 382 18.35 21.85 1.61
N GLY A 383 18.47 21.33 2.84
CA GLY A 383 18.38 22.14 4.06
C GLY A 383 17.07 22.92 4.16
N LEU A 384 17.01 23.94 5.01
CA LEU A 384 15.86 24.88 5.12
C LEU A 384 15.85 25.93 3.99
N ARG A 385 16.27 25.58 2.80
CA ARG A 385 16.57 26.57 1.73
C ARG A 385 15.35 27.17 1.07
N ARG A 386 14.23 26.44 1.03
CA ARG A 386 13.13 26.81 0.12
C ARG A 386 12.07 27.68 0.74
N GLY A 387 12.01 27.71 2.06
CA GLY A 387 10.96 28.47 2.75
C GLY A 387 9.57 28.00 2.35
N ARG A 388 8.65 28.96 2.30
CA ARG A 388 7.26 28.72 1.96
C ARG A 388 6.80 29.75 0.90
N ARG A 389 6.08 29.29 -0.14
CA ARG A 389 5.57 30.16 -1.22
C ARG A 389 4.53 31.16 -0.72
N SER A 390 3.60 30.74 0.13
CA SER A 390 2.50 31.54 0.67
C SER A 390 2.35 31.33 2.17
N ALA A 391 2.06 32.37 2.93
CA ALA A 391 1.93 32.28 4.39
C ALA A 391 0.68 31.51 4.87
N SER A 392 -0.35 31.38 4.03
CA SER A 392 -1.66 30.81 4.41
C SER A 392 -2.16 29.71 3.46
N SER A 393 -1.56 29.56 2.27
CA SER A 393 -2.01 28.58 1.28
C SER A 393 -0.92 27.56 0.98
N LEU A 394 -1.33 26.29 0.78
CA LEU A 394 -0.51 25.21 0.31
C LEU A 394 -1.15 24.59 -0.92
N ARG A 395 -0.33 24.21 -1.90
CA ARG A 395 -0.76 23.49 -3.09
C ARG A 395 0.14 22.28 -3.29
N PRO A 396 -0.36 21.20 -3.87
CA PRO A 396 0.48 20.09 -4.30
C PRO A 396 1.65 20.58 -5.16
N GLY A 397 2.87 20.08 -4.87
CA GLY A 397 4.11 20.53 -5.49
C GLY A 397 4.80 21.73 -4.82
N ASP A 398 4.16 22.43 -3.86
CA ASP A 398 4.81 23.52 -3.14
C ASP A 398 5.97 23.03 -2.28
N PRO A 399 7.12 23.75 -2.25
CA PRO A 399 8.16 23.53 -1.25
C PRO A 399 7.71 24.08 0.11
N LEU A 400 7.97 23.34 1.17
CA LEU A 400 7.71 23.71 2.54
C LEU A 400 8.93 23.37 3.40
N ASP A 401 9.86 24.31 3.56
CA ASP A 401 11.17 24.12 4.16
C ASP A 401 11.94 22.99 3.44
N PHE A 402 12.14 21.84 4.05
CA PHE A 402 12.76 20.64 3.44
C PHE A 402 11.74 19.56 3.03
N TRP A 403 10.45 19.91 3.06
CA TRP A 403 9.36 19.06 2.63
C TRP A 403 8.81 19.48 1.27
N ARG A 404 8.23 18.53 0.56
CA ARG A 404 7.39 18.76 -0.62
C ARG A 404 5.95 18.44 -0.28
N VAL A 405 5.04 19.35 -0.58
CA VAL A 405 3.61 19.09 -0.43
C VAL A 405 3.16 18.11 -1.51
N LEU A 406 2.69 16.94 -1.12
CA LEU A 406 2.12 15.95 -2.02
C LEU A 406 0.60 16.09 -2.13
N VAL A 407 -0.08 16.26 -0.99
CA VAL A 407 -1.53 16.49 -0.91
C VAL A 407 -1.78 17.70 -0.03
N ALA A 408 -2.65 18.61 -0.48
CA ALA A 408 -3.16 19.71 0.29
C ALA A 408 -4.65 19.87 -0.05
N ASP A 409 -5.46 19.02 0.57
CA ASP A 409 -6.91 18.97 0.35
C ASP A 409 -7.66 19.47 1.59
N ARG A 410 -8.29 20.62 1.47
CA ARG A 410 -9.08 21.21 2.56
C ARG A 410 -10.43 20.51 2.73
N ALA A 411 -11.02 20.00 1.66
CA ALA A 411 -12.32 19.34 1.72
C ALA A 411 -12.23 18.02 2.51
N SER A 412 -11.20 17.21 2.24
CA SER A 412 -10.92 15.99 3.01
C SER A 412 -10.09 16.25 4.27
N ARG A 413 -9.79 17.52 4.58
CA ARG A 413 -8.97 17.97 5.73
C ARG A 413 -7.66 17.21 5.87
N ARG A 414 -6.94 17.05 4.74
CA ARG A 414 -5.72 16.24 4.64
C ARG A 414 -4.56 17.04 4.07
N LEU A 415 -3.43 17.00 4.78
CA LEU A 415 -2.13 17.49 4.31
C LEU A 415 -1.13 16.33 4.35
N LEU A 416 -0.44 16.07 3.23
CA LEU A 416 0.63 15.07 3.13
C LEU A 416 1.88 15.71 2.58
N LEU A 417 2.98 15.52 3.30
CA LEU A 417 4.31 16.05 3.01
C LEU A 417 5.30 14.92 2.76
N TYR A 418 6.23 15.13 1.84
CA TYR A 418 7.35 14.23 1.55
C TYR A 418 8.69 14.94 1.85
N ALA A 419 9.60 14.26 2.53
CA ALA A 419 10.91 14.80 2.89
C ALA A 419 11.87 14.78 1.69
N GLU A 420 12.35 15.94 1.27
CA GLU A 420 13.39 16.10 0.24
C GLU A 420 14.81 16.15 0.82
N MET A 421 14.95 16.16 2.15
CA MET A 421 16.24 16.10 2.82
C MET A 421 16.94 14.76 2.58
N LYS A 422 18.27 14.77 2.63
CA LYS A 422 19.05 13.53 2.52
C LYS A 422 18.88 12.67 3.77
N LEU A 423 18.13 11.60 3.61
CA LEU A 423 17.86 10.60 4.64
C LEU A 423 18.43 9.24 4.22
N PRO A 424 18.81 8.40 5.16
CA PRO A 424 19.06 6.99 4.87
C PRO A 424 17.73 6.22 4.69
N GLY A 425 16.80 6.82 3.94
CA GLY A 425 15.45 6.36 3.74
C GLY A 425 14.58 7.40 3.05
N GLU A 426 13.28 7.22 3.14
CA GLU A 426 12.25 8.14 2.66
C GLU A 426 11.30 8.45 3.82
N ALA A 427 10.82 9.69 3.94
CA ALA A 427 9.95 10.09 5.03
C ALA A 427 8.74 10.87 4.55
N TRP A 428 7.62 10.64 5.21
CA TRP A 428 6.35 11.35 5.01
C TRP A 428 5.85 11.87 6.34
N LEU A 429 5.13 12.99 6.29
CA LEU A 429 4.41 13.54 7.42
C LEU A 429 3.00 13.89 6.97
N GLN A 430 2.00 13.27 7.59
CA GLN A 430 0.59 13.47 7.27
C GLN A 430 -0.14 14.07 8.47
N PHE A 431 -1.01 15.01 8.18
CA PHE A 431 -2.02 15.53 9.09
C PHE A 431 -3.41 15.27 8.51
N ARG A 432 -4.33 14.82 9.36
CA ARG A 432 -5.72 14.56 8.97
C ARG A 432 -6.66 14.84 10.12
N ILE A 433 -7.76 15.57 9.85
CA ILE A 433 -8.82 15.77 10.82
C ILE A 433 -9.96 14.83 10.48
N LEU A 434 -10.44 14.09 11.48
CA LEU A 434 -11.54 13.15 11.40
C LEU A 434 -12.65 13.60 12.35
N ASP A 435 -13.91 13.42 11.94
CA ASP A 435 -15.07 13.67 12.78
C ASP A 435 -15.50 12.40 13.52
N ASN A 436 -15.83 12.51 14.79
CA ASN A 436 -16.41 11.43 15.58
C ASN A 436 -17.93 11.52 15.57
N ALA A 437 -18.60 10.41 15.88
CA ALA A 437 -20.05 10.34 15.96
C ALA A 437 -20.65 11.20 17.10
N ASP A 438 -19.87 11.56 18.10
CA ASP A 438 -20.25 12.39 19.24
C ASP A 438 -20.10 13.90 19.00
N GLY A 439 -19.78 14.31 17.75
CA GLY A 439 -19.54 15.70 17.38
C GLY A 439 -18.17 16.25 17.78
N THR A 440 -17.31 15.45 18.38
CA THR A 440 -15.90 15.80 18.61
C THR A 440 -15.06 15.53 17.37
N HIS A 441 -13.88 16.12 17.32
CA HIS A 441 -12.94 15.95 16.21
C HIS A 441 -11.63 15.33 16.68
N VAL A 442 -10.95 14.65 15.76
CA VAL A 442 -9.65 14.02 16.00
C VAL A 442 -8.64 14.54 15.01
N LEU A 443 -7.55 15.14 15.48
CA LEU A 443 -6.37 15.36 14.68
C LEU A 443 -5.48 14.14 14.75
N GLU A 444 -5.21 13.54 13.60
CA GLU A 444 -4.23 12.48 13.42
C GLU A 444 -2.98 13.06 12.75
N GLN A 445 -1.83 12.89 13.38
CA GLN A 445 -0.50 13.17 12.84
C GLN A 445 0.24 11.86 12.65
N LEU A 446 0.67 11.57 11.45
CA LEU A 446 1.37 10.34 11.10
C LEU A 446 2.72 10.67 10.46
N ALA A 447 3.80 10.40 11.18
CA ALA A 447 5.14 10.38 10.62
C ALA A 447 5.47 8.96 10.15
N ALA A 448 5.83 8.82 8.89
CA ALA A 448 6.16 7.54 8.29
C ALA A 448 7.56 7.57 7.72
N PHE A 449 8.35 6.53 7.97
CA PHE A 449 9.72 6.43 7.50
C PHE A 449 9.99 5.07 6.84
N ARG A 450 10.55 5.13 5.66
CA ARG A 450 10.95 3.98 4.88
C ARG A 450 12.49 3.86 4.91
N PRO A 451 13.06 2.98 5.75
CA PRO A 451 14.50 2.89 5.92
C PRO A 451 15.20 2.31 4.70
N ARG A 452 16.38 2.80 4.37
CA ARG A 452 17.30 2.17 3.41
C ARG A 452 18.33 1.34 4.19
N GLY A 453 18.07 0.03 4.28
CA GLY A 453 18.97 -0.92 4.94
C GLY A 453 19.17 -0.69 6.43
N LEU A 454 20.30 -1.18 6.95
CA LEU A 454 20.62 -1.09 8.36
C LEU A 454 20.82 0.36 8.83
N ALA A 455 21.50 1.18 8.03
CA ALA A 455 21.72 2.60 8.34
C ALA A 455 20.40 3.36 8.54
N GLY A 456 19.38 3.10 7.71
CA GLY A 456 18.07 3.71 7.88
C GLY A 456 17.35 3.26 9.15
N ARG A 457 17.52 2.00 9.55
CA ARG A 457 16.94 1.48 10.80
C ARG A 457 17.62 2.08 12.02
N LEU A 458 18.95 2.11 12.04
CA LEU A 458 19.71 2.75 13.12
C LEU A 458 19.35 4.23 13.25
N TYR A 459 19.24 4.92 12.12
CA TYR A 459 18.79 6.31 12.08
C TYR A 459 17.40 6.47 12.71
N TRP A 460 16.43 5.66 12.35
CA TRP A 460 15.07 5.73 12.93
C TRP A 460 15.12 5.53 14.46
N TYR A 461 15.76 4.44 14.91
CA TYR A 461 15.80 4.13 16.33
C TYR A 461 16.55 5.17 17.16
N SER A 462 17.58 5.81 16.60
CA SER A 462 18.27 6.92 17.26
C SER A 462 17.39 8.16 17.42
N LEU A 463 16.38 8.34 16.56
CA LEU A 463 15.47 9.47 16.60
C LEU A 463 14.18 9.22 17.40
N VAL A 464 13.84 7.98 17.73
CA VAL A 464 12.60 7.64 18.49
C VAL A 464 12.45 8.49 19.77
N PRO A 465 13.48 8.71 20.62
CA PRO A 465 13.30 9.55 21.80
C PRO A 465 12.95 11.01 21.47
N PHE A 466 13.50 11.54 20.38
CA PHE A 466 13.22 12.89 19.91
C PHE A 466 11.86 12.99 19.25
N HIS A 467 11.41 11.95 18.53
CA HIS A 467 10.09 11.89 17.89
C HIS A 467 8.98 12.09 18.91
N PHE A 468 9.06 11.43 20.06
CA PHE A 468 8.06 11.57 21.11
C PHE A 468 7.89 13.02 21.56
N VAL A 469 9.00 13.74 21.79
CA VAL A 469 8.99 15.13 22.23
C VAL A 469 8.50 16.07 21.11
N ILE A 470 9.00 15.85 19.88
CA ILE A 470 8.72 16.72 18.74
C ILE A 470 7.28 16.54 18.27
N PHE A 471 6.87 15.33 17.96
CA PHE A 471 5.58 15.07 17.32
C PHE A 471 4.40 15.20 18.29
N LYS A 472 4.55 14.74 19.55
CA LYS A 472 3.53 14.98 20.57
C LYS A 472 3.35 16.48 20.85
N GLY A 473 4.45 17.20 21.03
CA GLY A 473 4.35 18.64 21.24
C GLY A 473 3.89 19.44 20.02
N MET A 474 4.14 18.94 18.80
CA MET A 474 3.66 19.54 17.58
C MET A 474 2.13 19.43 17.48
N ILE A 475 1.55 18.24 17.66
CA ILE A 475 0.11 18.03 17.57
C ILE A 475 -0.65 18.80 18.65
N GLU A 476 -0.11 18.84 19.89
CA GLU A 476 -0.67 19.63 20.99
C GLU A 476 -0.72 21.12 20.64
N ASN A 477 0.39 21.68 20.17
CA ASN A 477 0.47 23.08 19.82
C ASN A 477 -0.37 23.45 18.58
N ILE A 478 -0.50 22.56 17.59
CA ILE A 478 -1.41 22.77 16.43
C ILE A 478 -2.85 22.91 16.91
N VAL A 479 -3.30 22.06 17.80
CA VAL A 479 -4.67 22.09 18.33
C VAL A 479 -4.88 23.30 19.23
N GLN A 480 -3.92 23.67 20.07
CA GLN A 480 -4.06 24.75 21.07
C GLN A 480 -3.77 26.14 20.50
N TYR A 481 -3.11 26.25 19.35
CA TYR A 481 -2.73 27.56 18.82
C TYR A 481 -3.95 28.45 18.52
N GLY A 482 -3.94 29.67 19.11
CA GLY A 482 -5.06 30.61 18.95
C GLY A 482 -6.26 30.36 19.88
N SER A 483 -6.17 29.37 20.78
CA SER A 483 -7.13 29.28 21.90
C SER A 483 -6.81 30.40 22.88
N THR A 484 -7.77 31.27 23.11
CA THR A 484 -7.73 32.27 24.23
C THR A 484 -7.61 31.46 25.53
N PRO A 485 -6.70 31.81 26.46
CA PRO A 485 -6.71 31.16 27.77
C PRO A 485 -8.11 31.39 28.38
N ARG A 486 -8.81 30.35 28.76
CA ARG A 486 -9.97 30.49 29.65
C ARG A 486 -9.44 31.13 30.91
N SER A 487 -9.83 32.37 31.16
CA SER A 487 -9.72 33.02 32.49
C SER A 487 -10.31 32.02 33.51
N PRO A 488 -9.63 31.75 34.62
CA PRO A 488 -10.25 30.95 35.68
C PRO A 488 -11.52 31.70 36.09
N SER A 489 -12.66 31.03 35.94
CA SER A 489 -13.96 31.49 36.42
C SER A 489 -13.78 31.96 37.86
N SER A 490 -13.87 33.27 38.09
CA SER A 490 -14.03 33.87 39.41
C SER A 490 -15.27 33.21 40.05
N ALA A 491 -15.01 32.32 40.99
CA ALA A 491 -16.05 31.86 41.91
C ALA A 491 -16.68 33.09 42.55
N VAL A 492 -17.95 33.33 42.27
CA VAL A 492 -18.77 34.30 43.00
C VAL A 492 -18.94 33.76 44.40
N PRO A 493 -18.53 34.43 45.49
CA PRO A 493 -18.87 34.01 46.81
C PRO A 493 -20.36 34.26 47.00
N SER A 494 -21.10 33.21 47.35
CA SER A 494 -22.46 33.31 47.88
C SER A 494 -22.40 34.03 49.23
N ALA A 495 -22.89 35.25 49.28
CA ALA A 495 -23.16 35.95 50.51
C ALA A 495 -24.55 35.59 50.99
N THR A 496 -24.55 35.10 52.25
CA THR A 496 -25.65 35.01 53.24
C THR A 496 -26.97 34.44 52.81
#